data_b92d3916678460116ece376d6115fa49
#
_entry.id   b92d3916678460116ece376d6115fa49
#
_cell.length_a   1.000
_cell.length_b   1.000
_cell.length_c   1.000
_cell.angle_alpha   90.00
_cell.angle_beta   90.00
_cell.angle_gamma   90.00
#
_symmetry.space_group_name_H-M   'P 1'
#
loop_
_entity.id
_entity.type
_entity.pdbx_description
1 polymer ?
#
loop_
_entity_poly.entity_id
_entity_poly.type
_entity_poly.pdbx_seq_one_letter_code
_entity_poly.pdbx_strand_id
1 'polypeptide(L)'
;LKIIWQKKQRIFTILSLIEQFSNPRTTSWSTGMTNSLNETPMTANGLPLVGFGTYLIADESAAAAVATAIGAGYRHIDTAAGYHNEAGVGQGIRDGLAATGLDRADLFVTTKLWPGNPAWGDTPKGYDETIAAFEASRAALGLDHVDLYLIHAPSGGAERLNEWRALVDLKAQEKARAIGVSNYTEAHIEEIRAAGLPMPEYNQIELHPWSQKPELLAFMAENDIAPIAYSSLVPLSTWRAEPGQASGKTAEMKADGTDTHSPFKAMAMKYGVSEAQVLLRWGVQKGFAVLPKSLNPRRVQQNIDLFGFALDDDDMALIETMDRGDGVAWATGDPRFMG
;
A
#
# COMPACT_ATOMS: atom_id res chain seq x y z
N LEU A 1 33.67 7.46 -11.33
CA LEU A 1 33.85 8.24 -10.09
C LEU A 1 32.62 9.08 -9.73
N LYS A 2 31.98 9.80 -10.67
CA LYS A 2 30.76 10.59 -10.42
C LYS A 2 29.54 9.73 -9.99
N ILE A 3 29.35 8.56 -10.60
CA ILE A 3 28.26 7.62 -10.30
C ILE A 3 28.43 7.00 -8.91
N ILE A 4 29.67 6.70 -8.50
CA ILE A 4 29.98 6.15 -7.18
C ILE A 4 29.78 7.22 -6.09
N TRP A 5 30.08 8.48 -6.40
CA TRP A 5 29.87 9.60 -5.49
C TRP A 5 28.39 9.91 -5.27
N GLN A 6 27.57 9.87 -6.33
CA GLN A 6 26.10 10.02 -6.23
C GLN A 6 25.44 8.86 -5.46
N LYS A 7 25.90 7.60 -5.65
CA LYS A 7 25.44 6.45 -4.86
C LYS A 7 25.76 6.61 -3.36
N LYS A 8 26.98 7.10 -3.01
CA LYS A 8 27.32 7.37 -1.62
C LYS A 8 26.50 8.50 -0.99
N GLN A 9 26.18 9.55 -1.72
CA GLN A 9 25.32 10.63 -1.23
C GLN A 9 23.90 10.14 -0.96
N ARG A 10 23.32 9.29 -1.83
CA ARG A 10 21.97 8.71 -1.64
C ARG A 10 21.92 7.74 -0.45
N ILE A 11 22.93 6.90 -0.26
CA ILE A 11 23.04 6.02 0.91
C ILE A 11 23.14 6.86 2.20
N PHE A 12 23.87 7.97 2.17
CA PHE A 12 23.94 8.90 3.30
C PHE A 12 22.60 9.59 3.59
N THR A 13 21.81 9.89 2.57
CA THR A 13 20.47 10.47 2.73
C THR A 13 19.49 9.46 3.33
N ILE A 14 19.56 8.18 2.92
CA ILE A 14 18.73 7.11 3.51
C ILE A 14 19.15 6.85 4.96
N LEU A 15 20.45 6.81 5.26
CA LEU A 15 20.96 6.64 6.62
C LEU A 15 20.63 7.86 7.51
N SER A 16 20.66 9.10 6.98
CA SER A 16 20.28 10.29 7.72
C SER A 16 18.78 10.37 8.00
N LEU A 17 17.95 9.82 7.12
CA LEU A 17 16.51 9.66 7.38
C LEU A 17 16.26 8.61 8.47
N ILE A 18 17.00 7.51 8.48
CA ILE A 18 16.96 6.50 9.55
C ILE A 18 17.44 7.12 10.88
N GLU A 19 18.52 7.93 10.88
CA GLU A 19 18.99 8.63 12.07
C GLU A 19 18.03 9.72 12.56
N GLN A 20 17.31 10.41 11.68
CA GLN A 20 16.27 11.36 12.09
C GLN A 20 15.10 10.68 12.83
N PHE A 21 14.79 9.42 12.52
CA PHE A 21 13.75 8.64 13.19
C PHE A 21 14.26 7.81 14.39
N SER A 22 15.57 7.62 14.53
CA SER A 22 16.20 6.88 15.64
C SER A 22 16.57 7.76 16.84
N ASN A 23 16.48 9.10 16.73
CA ASN A 23 16.85 9.99 17.84
C ASN A 23 15.57 10.54 18.49
N PRO A 24 15.21 10.13 19.74
CA PRO A 24 14.06 10.67 20.44
C PRO A 24 14.37 12.07 20.97
N ARG A 25 14.62 13.03 20.09
CA ARG A 25 14.44 14.42 20.48
C ARG A 25 12.93 14.63 20.56
N THR A 26 12.45 14.80 21.76
CA THR A 26 11.11 15.23 22.13
C THR A 26 10.66 16.45 21.32
N THR A 27 10.27 16.23 20.08
CA THR A 27 9.31 17.10 19.43
C THR A 27 7.97 16.62 19.95
N SER A 28 7.38 17.39 20.85
CA SER A 28 5.99 17.21 21.26
C SER A 28 5.15 17.32 19.98
N TRP A 29 4.86 16.15 19.39
CA TRP A 29 3.81 16.07 18.39
C TRP A 29 2.51 16.34 19.14
N SER A 30 2.10 17.60 19.16
CA SER A 30 0.74 17.93 19.56
C SER A 30 -0.18 17.07 18.69
N THR A 31 -1.21 16.51 19.29
CA THR A 31 -2.34 15.81 18.65
C THR A 31 -3.15 16.79 17.76
N GLY A 32 -2.48 17.53 16.91
CA GLY A 32 -3.05 18.35 15.87
C GLY A 32 -3.16 17.52 14.59
N MET A 33 -4.36 17.36 14.06
CA MET A 33 -4.58 16.85 12.71
C MET A 33 -3.68 17.61 11.75
N THR A 34 -2.86 16.90 10.97
CA THR A 34 -2.13 17.52 9.88
C THR A 34 -3.14 18.04 8.86
N ASN A 35 -3.08 19.32 8.57
CA ASN A 35 -4.09 19.99 7.75
C ASN A 35 -3.85 19.87 6.24
N SER A 36 -2.68 19.36 5.81
CA SER A 36 -2.34 19.22 4.39
C SER A 36 -1.44 18.00 4.12
N LEU A 37 -1.31 17.60 2.84
CA LEU A 37 -0.34 16.58 2.40
C LEU A 37 1.10 16.93 2.79
N ASN A 38 1.46 18.22 2.78
CA ASN A 38 2.81 18.69 3.09
C ASN A 38 3.27 18.42 4.53
N GLU A 39 2.34 18.18 5.45
CA GLU A 39 2.61 17.85 6.85
C GLU A 39 2.53 16.35 7.15
N THR A 40 2.09 15.55 6.16
CA THR A 40 1.95 14.10 6.29
C THR A 40 3.31 13.41 6.07
N PRO A 41 3.73 12.46 6.93
CA PRO A 41 4.93 11.67 6.67
C PRO A 41 4.82 10.91 5.35
N MET A 42 5.85 11.06 4.48
CA MET A 42 5.86 10.59 3.10
C MET A 42 6.98 9.58 2.86
N THR A 43 6.79 8.72 1.86
CA THR A 43 7.89 7.94 1.26
C THR A 43 8.83 8.88 0.48
N ALA A 44 10.01 8.37 0.10
CA ALA A 44 10.95 9.12 -0.74
C ALA A 44 10.35 9.55 -2.09
N ASN A 45 9.36 8.82 -2.60
CA ASN A 45 8.67 9.09 -3.87
C ASN A 45 7.39 9.93 -3.69
N GLY A 46 7.16 10.51 -2.51
CA GLY A 46 6.05 11.44 -2.28
C GLY A 46 4.67 10.79 -2.04
N LEU A 47 4.64 9.53 -1.59
CA LEU A 47 3.40 8.86 -1.17
C LEU A 47 3.25 8.95 0.37
N PRO A 48 2.07 9.30 0.92
CA PRO A 48 1.86 9.22 2.37
C PRO A 48 2.12 7.83 2.92
N LEU A 49 2.93 7.76 4.00
CA LEU A 49 3.36 6.48 4.61
C LEU A 49 2.21 5.64 5.17
N VAL A 50 1.06 6.26 5.49
CA VAL A 50 -0.13 5.54 5.95
C VAL A 50 -1.31 5.90 5.06
N GLY A 51 -1.79 4.91 4.29
CA GLY A 51 -2.99 5.03 3.47
C GLY A 51 -4.15 4.21 4.04
N PHE A 52 -5.38 4.61 3.72
CA PHE A 52 -6.58 3.87 4.05
C PHE A 52 -6.95 2.93 2.91
N GLY A 53 -6.83 1.62 3.13
CA GLY A 53 -7.23 0.59 2.17
C GLY A 53 -8.74 0.36 2.20
N THR A 54 -9.34 0.11 1.04
CA THR A 54 -10.80 -0.11 0.91
C THR A 54 -11.19 -1.53 0.50
N TYR A 55 -10.24 -2.45 0.37
CA TYR A 55 -10.52 -3.85 0.02
C TYR A 55 -11.49 -4.50 1.02
N LEU A 56 -12.50 -5.21 0.51
CA LEU A 56 -13.58 -5.82 1.29
C LEU A 56 -14.43 -4.81 2.10
N ILE A 57 -14.51 -3.57 1.67
CA ILE A 57 -15.54 -2.64 2.11
C ILE A 57 -16.63 -2.65 1.03
N ALA A 58 -17.87 -2.96 1.41
CA ALA A 58 -19.01 -2.90 0.50
C ALA A 58 -19.28 -1.44 0.06
N ASP A 59 -19.73 -1.24 -1.18
CA ASP A 59 -19.90 0.11 -1.78
C ASP A 59 -20.77 1.02 -0.90
N GLU A 60 -21.88 0.48 -0.36
CA GLU A 60 -22.77 1.21 0.54
C GLU A 60 -22.14 1.66 1.86
N SER A 61 -21.04 1.02 2.27
CA SER A 61 -20.28 1.37 3.49
C SER A 61 -19.05 2.22 3.20
N ALA A 62 -18.61 2.27 1.95
CA ALA A 62 -17.34 2.88 1.56
C ALA A 62 -17.33 4.40 1.81
N ALA A 63 -18.44 5.08 1.53
CA ALA A 63 -18.54 6.52 1.74
C ALA A 63 -18.29 6.92 3.20
N ALA A 64 -18.98 6.28 4.14
CA ALA A 64 -18.82 6.57 5.56
C ALA A 64 -17.41 6.20 6.08
N ALA A 65 -16.86 5.07 5.60
CA ALA A 65 -15.54 4.61 6.01
C ALA A 65 -14.43 5.57 5.54
N VAL A 66 -14.49 6.02 4.28
CA VAL A 66 -13.50 6.94 3.70
C VAL A 66 -13.60 8.33 4.33
N ALA A 67 -14.81 8.87 4.52
CA ALA A 67 -15.00 10.13 5.21
C ALA A 67 -14.45 10.08 6.65
N THR A 68 -14.68 8.97 7.37
CA THR A 68 -14.12 8.74 8.70
C THR A 68 -12.58 8.72 8.67
N ALA A 69 -11.97 8.07 7.68
CA ALA A 69 -10.52 8.01 7.53
C ALA A 69 -9.92 9.40 7.25
N ILE A 70 -10.52 10.18 6.35
CA ILE A 70 -10.08 11.55 6.05
C ILE A 70 -10.19 12.43 7.32
N GLY A 71 -11.31 12.33 8.05
CA GLY A 71 -11.50 13.00 9.33
C GLY A 71 -10.50 12.58 10.41
N ALA A 72 -10.03 11.34 10.39
CA ALA A 72 -8.99 10.83 11.29
C ALA A 72 -7.56 11.25 10.90
N GLY A 73 -7.38 11.93 9.76
CA GLY A 73 -6.07 12.43 9.31
C GLY A 73 -5.42 11.63 8.17
N TYR A 74 -6.08 10.61 7.61
CA TYR A 74 -5.54 9.94 6.41
C TYR A 74 -5.53 10.92 5.22
N ARG A 75 -4.43 10.90 4.49
CA ARG A 75 -4.23 11.69 3.27
C ARG A 75 -3.95 10.83 2.03
N HIS A 76 -4.02 9.51 2.18
CA HIS A 76 -3.96 8.55 1.08
C HIS A 76 -5.14 7.58 1.18
N ILE A 77 -5.90 7.46 0.10
CA ILE A 77 -7.01 6.50 -0.06
C ILE A 77 -6.63 5.53 -1.18
N ASP A 78 -6.63 4.23 -0.86
CA ASP A 78 -6.32 3.16 -1.81
C ASP A 78 -7.56 2.32 -2.10
N THR A 79 -7.94 2.26 -3.37
CA THR A 79 -9.03 1.43 -3.89
C THR A 79 -8.60 0.67 -5.16
N ALA A 80 -9.53 0.02 -5.83
CA ALA A 80 -9.34 -0.65 -7.12
C ALA A 80 -10.67 -0.91 -7.82
N ALA A 81 -10.67 -0.97 -9.16
CA ALA A 81 -11.85 -1.37 -9.93
C ALA A 81 -12.39 -2.74 -9.50
N GLY A 82 -11.50 -3.70 -9.22
CA GLY A 82 -11.86 -5.05 -8.75
C GLY A 82 -12.46 -5.11 -7.34
N TYR A 83 -12.52 -4.00 -6.59
CA TYR A 83 -13.18 -3.97 -5.29
C TYR A 83 -14.68 -3.63 -5.39
N HIS A 84 -15.14 -3.15 -6.55
CA HIS A 84 -16.51 -2.78 -6.85
C HIS A 84 -17.11 -1.77 -5.87
N ASN A 85 -16.29 -0.84 -5.37
CA ASN A 85 -16.67 0.17 -4.37
C ASN A 85 -16.18 1.59 -4.69
N GLU A 86 -15.69 1.82 -5.91
CA GLU A 86 -15.14 3.12 -6.31
C GLU A 86 -16.17 4.26 -6.23
N ALA A 87 -17.45 3.98 -6.48
CA ALA A 87 -18.52 4.99 -6.38
C ALA A 87 -18.70 5.46 -4.92
N GLY A 88 -18.77 4.53 -3.97
CA GLY A 88 -18.82 4.83 -2.55
C GLY A 88 -17.55 5.51 -2.05
N VAL A 89 -16.38 5.08 -2.53
CA VAL A 89 -15.09 5.73 -2.21
C VAL A 89 -15.08 7.18 -2.69
N GLY A 90 -15.51 7.44 -3.93
CA GLY A 90 -15.61 8.79 -4.48
C GLY A 90 -16.57 9.69 -3.69
N GLN A 91 -17.71 9.15 -3.25
CA GLN A 91 -18.62 9.88 -2.37
C GLN A 91 -17.96 10.20 -1.02
N GLY A 92 -17.28 9.20 -0.42
CA GLY A 92 -16.60 9.41 0.86
C GLY A 92 -15.44 10.42 0.80
N ILE A 93 -14.74 10.51 -0.34
CA ILE A 93 -13.75 11.57 -0.60
C ILE A 93 -14.44 12.94 -0.57
N ARG A 94 -15.53 13.13 -1.31
CA ARG A 94 -16.27 14.42 -1.32
C ARG A 94 -16.77 14.78 0.08
N ASP A 95 -17.36 13.85 0.79
CA ASP A 95 -17.91 14.08 2.13
C ASP A 95 -16.80 14.39 3.14
N GLY A 96 -15.68 13.66 3.08
CA GLY A 96 -14.52 13.89 3.95
C GLY A 96 -13.85 15.23 3.70
N LEU A 97 -13.67 15.63 2.45
CA LEU A 97 -13.14 16.96 2.09
C LEU A 97 -14.06 18.07 2.59
N ALA A 98 -15.37 17.96 2.34
CA ALA A 98 -16.35 18.93 2.81
C ALA A 98 -16.38 19.06 4.34
N ALA A 99 -16.28 17.93 5.07
CA ALA A 99 -16.30 17.92 6.52
C ALA A 99 -15.03 18.48 7.16
N THR A 100 -13.88 18.36 6.49
CA THR A 100 -12.58 18.79 7.03
C THR A 100 -12.09 20.12 6.49
N GLY A 101 -12.72 20.66 5.45
CA GLY A 101 -12.28 21.89 4.77
C GLY A 101 -11.00 21.71 3.95
N LEU A 102 -10.65 20.47 3.61
CA LEU A 102 -9.51 20.13 2.77
C LEU A 102 -9.88 20.22 1.29
N ASP A 103 -8.88 20.47 0.46
CA ASP A 103 -9.01 20.44 -0.99
C ASP A 103 -8.63 19.06 -1.56
N ARG A 104 -9.04 18.78 -2.83
CA ARG A 104 -8.64 17.53 -3.53
C ARG A 104 -7.11 17.36 -3.60
N ALA A 105 -6.38 18.46 -3.66
CA ALA A 105 -4.92 18.46 -3.69
C ALA A 105 -4.27 18.00 -2.37
N ASP A 106 -5.01 17.98 -1.27
CA ASP A 106 -4.57 17.48 0.03
C ASP A 106 -4.71 15.96 0.16
N LEU A 107 -5.28 15.29 -0.85
CA LEU A 107 -5.43 13.83 -0.86
C LEU A 107 -4.64 13.19 -2.00
N PHE A 108 -4.03 12.06 -1.68
CA PHE A 108 -3.44 11.13 -2.62
C PHE A 108 -4.41 9.97 -2.83
N VAL A 109 -4.90 9.76 -4.05
CA VAL A 109 -5.88 8.72 -4.38
C VAL A 109 -5.26 7.70 -5.33
N THR A 110 -5.25 6.44 -4.91
CA THR A 110 -4.80 5.30 -5.72
C THR A 110 -6.00 4.46 -6.15
N THR A 111 -6.06 4.13 -7.44
CA THR A 111 -6.91 3.03 -7.93
C THR A 111 -6.13 2.11 -8.84
N LYS A 112 -6.73 0.97 -9.25
CA LYS A 112 -6.03 -0.10 -9.95
C LYS A 112 -6.86 -0.68 -11.08
N LEU A 113 -6.22 -0.91 -12.22
CA LEU A 113 -6.72 -1.70 -13.33
C LEU A 113 -6.85 -3.17 -12.88
N TRP A 114 -8.00 -3.79 -13.05
CA TRP A 114 -8.06 -5.24 -13.10
C TRP A 114 -7.69 -5.69 -14.52
N PRO A 115 -6.53 -6.34 -14.73
CA PRO A 115 -6.02 -6.65 -16.08
C PRO A 115 -6.79 -7.78 -16.77
N GLY A 116 -7.66 -8.49 -16.03
CA GLY A 116 -8.22 -9.78 -16.41
C GLY A 116 -7.33 -10.94 -15.94
N ASN A 117 -7.90 -12.13 -15.88
CA ASN A 117 -7.18 -13.37 -15.54
C ASN A 117 -7.75 -14.55 -16.33
N PRO A 118 -7.06 -15.04 -17.37
CA PRO A 118 -7.52 -16.18 -18.18
C PRO A 118 -7.81 -17.43 -17.35
N ALA A 119 -7.09 -17.67 -16.25
CA ALA A 119 -7.33 -18.82 -15.38
C ALA A 119 -8.70 -18.72 -14.65
N TRP A 120 -9.29 -17.54 -14.57
CA TRP A 120 -10.61 -17.29 -13.98
C TRP A 120 -11.69 -17.05 -15.05
N GLY A 121 -11.32 -17.14 -16.32
CA GLY A 121 -12.23 -16.87 -17.46
C GLY A 121 -12.33 -15.40 -17.85
N ASP A 122 -11.54 -14.52 -17.25
CA ASP A 122 -11.53 -13.10 -17.61
C ASP A 122 -10.60 -12.85 -18.80
N THR A 123 -11.08 -12.12 -19.79
CA THR A 123 -10.26 -11.71 -20.93
C THR A 123 -9.22 -10.66 -20.50
N PRO A 124 -7.93 -10.85 -20.82
CA PRO A 124 -6.91 -9.82 -20.63
C PRO A 124 -7.27 -8.52 -21.34
N LYS A 125 -6.91 -7.39 -20.75
CA LYS A 125 -7.14 -6.07 -21.32
C LYS A 125 -5.94 -5.66 -22.17
N GLY A 126 -6.21 -5.26 -23.42
CA GLY A 126 -5.23 -4.60 -24.24
C GLY A 126 -5.11 -3.10 -23.89
N TYR A 127 -4.48 -2.35 -24.80
CA TYR A 127 -4.27 -0.91 -24.63
C TYR A 127 -5.59 -0.13 -24.51
N ASP A 128 -6.51 -0.29 -25.48
CA ASP A 128 -7.77 0.48 -25.54
C ASP A 128 -8.71 0.12 -24.38
N GLU A 129 -8.79 -1.15 -24.02
CA GLU A 129 -9.58 -1.63 -22.87
C GLU A 129 -9.03 -1.11 -21.53
N THR A 130 -7.70 -0.93 -21.44
CA THR A 130 -7.06 -0.33 -20.27
C THR A 130 -7.42 1.15 -20.13
N ILE A 131 -7.39 1.91 -21.23
CA ILE A 131 -7.84 3.31 -21.25
C ILE A 131 -9.32 3.39 -20.87
N ALA A 132 -10.18 2.55 -21.44
CA ALA A 132 -11.61 2.53 -21.13
C ALA A 132 -11.87 2.17 -19.64
N ALA A 133 -11.13 1.21 -19.08
CA ALA A 133 -11.22 0.84 -17.67
C ALA A 133 -10.79 1.99 -16.74
N PHE A 134 -9.73 2.72 -17.09
CA PHE A 134 -9.33 3.92 -16.34
C PHE A 134 -10.43 4.98 -16.33
N GLU A 135 -11.01 5.30 -17.50
CA GLU A 135 -12.09 6.30 -17.58
C GLU A 135 -13.34 5.87 -16.80
N ALA A 136 -13.63 4.57 -16.76
CA ALA A 136 -14.72 4.04 -15.94
C ALA A 136 -14.43 4.22 -14.42
N SER A 137 -13.22 3.89 -13.96
CA SER A 137 -12.80 4.11 -12.56
C SER A 137 -12.83 5.59 -12.20
N ARG A 138 -12.29 6.46 -13.07
CA ARG A 138 -12.27 7.91 -12.87
C ARG A 138 -13.70 8.48 -12.74
N ALA A 139 -14.61 8.02 -13.59
CA ALA A 139 -16.03 8.41 -13.54
C ALA A 139 -16.73 7.91 -12.28
N ALA A 140 -16.49 6.65 -11.87
CA ALA A 140 -17.04 6.08 -10.64
C ALA A 140 -16.56 6.85 -9.40
N LEU A 141 -15.27 7.18 -9.31
CA LEU A 141 -14.70 8.01 -8.26
C LEU A 141 -15.19 9.47 -8.31
N GLY A 142 -15.64 9.95 -9.48
CA GLY A 142 -16.04 11.35 -9.67
C GLY A 142 -14.84 12.30 -9.58
N LEU A 143 -13.68 11.90 -10.12
CA LEU A 143 -12.44 12.65 -10.07
C LEU A 143 -11.97 13.03 -11.47
N ASP A 144 -11.27 14.17 -11.60
CA ASP A 144 -10.65 14.58 -12.86
C ASP A 144 -9.35 13.84 -13.15
N HIS A 145 -8.63 13.43 -12.08
CA HIS A 145 -7.40 12.65 -12.14
C HIS A 145 -7.27 11.77 -10.89
N VAL A 146 -6.40 10.75 -10.97
CA VAL A 146 -5.92 10.00 -9.80
C VAL A 146 -4.45 10.32 -9.56
N ASP A 147 -3.98 10.16 -8.32
CA ASP A 147 -2.59 10.41 -7.98
C ASP A 147 -1.71 9.22 -8.35
N LEU A 148 -2.24 8.00 -8.25
CA LEU A 148 -1.56 6.77 -8.64
C LEU A 148 -2.52 5.80 -9.31
N TYR A 149 -2.13 5.30 -10.49
CA TYR A 149 -2.82 4.22 -11.17
C TYR A 149 -1.92 3.00 -11.29
N LEU A 150 -2.40 1.84 -10.82
CA LEU A 150 -1.64 0.59 -10.79
C LEU A 150 -2.25 -0.47 -11.71
N ILE A 151 -1.43 -1.34 -12.32
CA ILE A 151 -1.90 -2.64 -12.78
C ILE A 151 -1.98 -3.57 -11.56
N HIS A 152 -3.15 -4.16 -11.28
CA HIS A 152 -3.45 -4.85 -10.01
C HIS A 152 -2.71 -6.18 -9.81
N ALA A 153 -2.40 -6.88 -10.91
CA ALA A 153 -1.68 -8.14 -10.91
C ALA A 153 -1.03 -8.37 -12.28
N PRO A 154 -0.01 -9.25 -12.39
CA PRO A 154 0.63 -9.55 -13.68
C PRO A 154 -0.19 -10.49 -14.57
N SER A 155 -1.46 -10.74 -14.27
CA SER A 155 -2.31 -11.75 -14.90
C SER A 155 -2.75 -11.46 -16.34
N GLY A 156 -2.42 -10.28 -16.88
CA GLY A 156 -2.69 -9.90 -18.29
C GLY A 156 -1.91 -10.71 -19.32
N GLY A 157 -0.93 -11.52 -18.91
CA GLY A 157 -0.17 -12.39 -19.82
C GLY A 157 0.53 -11.59 -20.93
N ALA A 158 0.26 -11.90 -22.17
CA ALA A 158 0.86 -11.21 -23.34
C ALA A 158 0.47 -9.73 -23.46
N GLU A 159 -0.64 -9.32 -22.83
CA GLU A 159 -1.12 -7.93 -22.86
C GLU A 159 -0.43 -7.01 -21.84
N ARG A 160 0.33 -7.52 -20.88
CA ARG A 160 0.99 -6.72 -19.82
C ARG A 160 1.71 -5.48 -20.33
N LEU A 161 2.43 -5.60 -21.46
CA LEU A 161 3.14 -4.46 -22.06
C LEU A 161 2.18 -3.46 -22.74
N ASN A 162 1.03 -3.90 -23.26
CA ASN A 162 0.01 -3.01 -23.81
C ASN A 162 -0.74 -2.27 -22.70
N GLU A 163 -1.06 -2.96 -21.60
CA GLU A 163 -1.57 -2.35 -20.36
C GLU A 163 -0.59 -1.27 -19.88
N TRP A 164 0.71 -1.58 -19.78
CA TRP A 164 1.71 -0.64 -19.32
C TRP A 164 1.86 0.59 -20.23
N ARG A 165 1.83 0.41 -21.56
CA ARG A 165 1.83 1.54 -22.52
C ARG A 165 0.65 2.46 -22.30
N ALA A 166 -0.54 1.90 -22.04
CA ALA A 166 -1.73 2.70 -21.73
C ALA A 166 -1.53 3.55 -20.47
N LEU A 167 -0.93 2.97 -19.40
CA LEU A 167 -0.63 3.73 -18.18
C LEU A 167 0.37 4.85 -18.45
N VAL A 168 1.41 4.61 -19.25
CA VAL A 168 2.40 5.63 -19.64
C VAL A 168 1.72 6.81 -20.34
N ASP A 169 0.79 6.54 -21.25
CA ASP A 169 0.06 7.59 -21.97
C ASP A 169 -0.95 8.32 -21.06
N LEU A 170 -1.60 7.64 -20.13
CA LEU A 170 -2.44 8.27 -19.11
C LEU A 170 -1.65 9.22 -18.20
N LYS A 171 -0.41 8.86 -17.87
CA LYS A 171 0.50 9.74 -17.14
C LYS A 171 0.93 10.95 -17.98
N ALA A 172 1.28 10.73 -19.24
CA ALA A 172 1.64 11.83 -20.15
C ALA A 172 0.48 12.83 -20.38
N GLN A 173 -0.77 12.37 -20.23
CA GLN A 173 -1.98 13.20 -20.29
C GLN A 173 -2.36 13.80 -18.92
N GLU A 174 -1.56 13.62 -17.88
CA GLU A 174 -1.81 14.07 -16.50
C GLU A 174 -3.12 13.52 -15.88
N LYS A 175 -3.70 12.46 -16.46
CA LYS A 175 -4.87 11.77 -15.93
C LYS A 175 -4.52 10.90 -14.73
N ALA A 176 -3.32 10.31 -14.73
CA ALA A 176 -2.68 9.70 -13.58
C ALA A 176 -1.36 10.43 -13.31
N ARG A 177 -1.14 10.95 -12.11
CA ARG A 177 0.08 11.70 -11.76
C ARG A 177 1.29 10.80 -11.65
N ALA A 178 1.09 9.59 -11.12
CA ALA A 178 2.07 8.53 -11.03
C ALA A 178 1.47 7.22 -11.53
N ILE A 179 2.33 6.32 -12.01
CA ILE A 179 1.94 4.98 -12.47
C ILE A 179 2.81 3.91 -11.84
N GLY A 180 2.23 2.74 -11.68
CA GLY A 180 2.96 1.62 -11.08
C GLY A 180 2.26 0.28 -11.33
N VAL A 181 2.76 -0.71 -10.65
CA VAL A 181 2.27 -2.08 -10.74
C VAL A 181 1.92 -2.62 -9.36
N SER A 182 1.24 -3.75 -9.32
CA SER A 182 0.99 -4.49 -8.09
C SER A 182 1.25 -5.96 -8.34
N ASN A 183 1.90 -6.63 -7.36
CA ASN A 183 2.24 -8.03 -7.42
C ASN A 183 3.22 -8.43 -8.55
N TYR A 184 4.00 -7.49 -9.05
CA TYR A 184 5.01 -7.79 -10.06
C TYR A 184 6.28 -8.33 -9.42
N THR A 185 6.87 -9.36 -10.03
CA THR A 185 8.21 -9.87 -9.72
C THR A 185 9.27 -9.05 -10.46
N GLU A 186 10.54 -9.29 -10.14
CA GLU A 186 11.68 -8.77 -10.90
C GLU A 186 11.56 -9.07 -12.39
N ALA A 187 11.20 -10.31 -12.74
CA ALA A 187 11.05 -10.72 -14.14
C ALA A 187 9.99 -9.90 -14.89
N HIS A 188 8.84 -9.65 -14.27
CA HIS A 188 7.79 -8.82 -14.88
C HIS A 188 8.23 -7.37 -15.07
N ILE A 189 9.02 -6.82 -14.15
CA ILE A 189 9.55 -5.45 -14.24
C ILE A 189 10.65 -5.37 -15.30
N GLU A 190 11.47 -6.41 -15.44
CA GLU A 190 12.48 -6.52 -16.50
C GLU A 190 11.87 -6.64 -17.90
N GLU A 191 10.65 -7.20 -18.07
CA GLU A 191 9.93 -7.14 -19.34
C GLU A 191 9.65 -5.70 -19.77
N ILE A 192 9.26 -4.83 -18.84
CA ILE A 192 9.03 -3.39 -19.08
C ILE A 192 10.35 -2.72 -19.53
N ARG A 193 11.45 -3.01 -18.83
CA ARG A 193 12.78 -2.49 -19.17
C ARG A 193 13.22 -2.95 -20.54
N ALA A 194 13.09 -4.25 -20.82
CA ALA A 194 13.51 -4.84 -22.11
C ALA A 194 12.70 -4.28 -23.28
N ALA A 195 11.46 -3.86 -23.07
CA ALA A 195 10.62 -3.17 -24.05
C ALA A 195 11.01 -1.69 -24.25
N GLY A 196 11.98 -1.15 -23.51
CA GLY A 196 12.41 0.25 -23.57
C GLY A 196 11.37 1.24 -23.03
N LEU A 197 10.44 0.76 -22.20
CA LEU A 197 9.39 1.58 -21.60
C LEU A 197 9.85 2.19 -20.24
N PRO A 198 9.24 3.31 -19.79
CA PRO A 198 9.50 3.86 -18.46
C PRO A 198 9.28 2.82 -17.36
N MET A 199 10.14 2.82 -16.35
CA MET A 199 10.02 1.93 -15.19
C MET A 199 8.84 2.35 -14.31
N PRO A 200 8.18 1.41 -13.60
CA PRO A 200 7.16 1.74 -12.62
C PRO A 200 7.74 2.53 -11.45
N GLU A 201 6.97 3.49 -10.93
CA GLU A 201 7.36 4.28 -9.76
C GLU A 201 7.06 3.56 -8.45
N TYR A 202 6.06 2.67 -8.48
CA TYR A 202 5.57 1.92 -7.32
C TYR A 202 5.30 0.47 -7.67
N ASN A 203 5.53 -0.42 -6.71
CA ASN A 203 5.02 -1.78 -6.75
C ASN A 203 4.29 -2.07 -5.43
N GLN A 204 2.97 -2.28 -5.51
CA GLN A 204 2.15 -2.61 -4.35
C GLN A 204 2.13 -4.12 -4.16
N ILE A 205 2.69 -4.62 -3.06
CA ILE A 205 2.87 -6.06 -2.81
C ILE A 205 2.45 -6.43 -1.39
N GLU A 206 2.17 -7.72 -1.17
CA GLU A 206 1.98 -8.24 0.18
C GLU A 206 3.29 -8.13 0.97
N LEU A 207 3.27 -7.32 2.05
CA LEU A 207 4.41 -7.14 2.95
C LEU A 207 3.94 -7.08 4.41
N HIS A 208 4.45 -8.00 5.19
CA HIS A 208 4.27 -8.11 6.63
C HIS A 208 5.38 -9.01 7.21
N PRO A 209 5.54 -9.13 8.54
CA PRO A 209 6.61 -9.94 9.14
C PRO A 209 6.76 -11.37 8.63
N TRP A 210 5.69 -12.01 8.15
CA TRP A 210 5.74 -13.37 7.60
C TRP A 210 5.96 -13.43 6.10
N SER A 211 6.01 -12.30 5.41
CA SER A 211 6.24 -12.19 3.96
C SER A 211 7.01 -10.91 3.67
N GLN A 212 8.35 -10.97 3.79
CA GLN A 212 9.22 -9.78 3.77
C GLN A 212 9.85 -9.49 2.41
N LYS A 213 10.02 -10.51 1.55
CA LYS A 213 10.51 -10.40 0.15
C LYS A 213 11.81 -9.61 -0.02
N PRO A 214 12.88 -9.97 0.70
CA PRO A 214 14.11 -9.15 0.74
C PRO A 214 14.76 -8.95 -0.64
N GLU A 215 14.79 -9.96 -1.50
CA GLU A 215 15.39 -9.87 -2.84
C GLU A 215 14.60 -8.89 -3.72
N LEU A 216 13.27 -9.01 -3.76
CA LEU A 216 12.43 -8.10 -4.54
C LEU A 216 12.53 -6.65 -4.03
N LEU A 217 12.60 -6.44 -2.72
CA LEU A 217 12.79 -5.12 -2.15
C LEU A 217 14.15 -4.53 -2.48
N ALA A 218 15.22 -5.34 -2.48
CA ALA A 218 16.55 -4.91 -2.91
C ALA A 218 16.55 -4.49 -4.40
N PHE A 219 15.94 -5.31 -5.27
CA PHE A 219 15.77 -5.00 -6.68
C PHE A 219 14.98 -3.69 -6.88
N MET A 220 13.86 -3.52 -6.16
CA MET A 220 13.06 -2.30 -6.23
C MET A 220 13.85 -1.06 -5.81
N ALA A 221 14.61 -1.16 -4.71
CA ALA A 221 15.46 -0.06 -4.23
C ALA A 221 16.56 0.33 -5.23
N GLU A 222 17.17 -0.65 -5.92
CA GLU A 222 18.17 -0.40 -6.97
C GLU A 222 17.58 0.29 -8.20
N ASN A 223 16.27 0.20 -8.40
CA ASN A 223 15.55 0.72 -9.56
C ASN A 223 14.65 1.92 -9.25
N ASP A 224 14.79 2.52 -8.07
CA ASP A 224 13.99 3.67 -7.61
C ASP A 224 12.47 3.37 -7.58
N ILE A 225 12.06 2.11 -7.36
CA ILE A 225 10.65 1.69 -7.27
C ILE A 225 10.24 1.65 -5.79
N ALA A 226 9.23 2.43 -5.41
CA ALA A 226 8.78 2.47 -4.02
C ALA A 226 7.83 1.31 -3.69
N PRO A 227 8.03 0.58 -2.57
CA PRO A 227 7.12 -0.45 -2.11
C PRO A 227 5.90 0.15 -1.42
N ILE A 228 4.72 -0.43 -1.71
CA ILE A 228 3.47 -0.21 -0.98
C ILE A 228 3.04 -1.54 -0.38
N ALA A 229 2.86 -1.58 0.93
CA ALA A 229 2.54 -2.79 1.67
C ALA A 229 1.02 -2.97 1.83
N TYR A 230 0.43 -3.97 1.20
CA TYR A 230 -0.91 -4.41 1.54
C TYR A 230 -0.90 -5.61 2.49
N SER A 231 -2.02 -5.90 3.13
CA SER A 231 -2.20 -7.02 4.09
C SER A 231 -1.22 -6.99 5.27
N SER A 232 -0.77 -5.81 5.69
CA SER A 232 0.22 -5.63 6.76
C SER A 232 -0.20 -6.23 8.12
N LEU A 233 -1.49 -6.51 8.33
CA LEU A 233 -2.05 -7.05 9.57
C LEU A 233 -2.25 -8.57 9.56
N VAL A 234 -1.71 -9.28 8.57
CA VAL A 234 -1.81 -10.76 8.45
C VAL A 234 -1.41 -11.50 9.73
N PRO A 235 -0.35 -11.12 10.47
CA PRO A 235 0.00 -11.81 11.71
C PRO A 235 -1.01 -11.71 12.87
N LEU A 236 -2.11 -10.94 12.70
CA LEU A 236 -3.14 -10.84 13.75
C LEU A 236 -4.16 -11.97 13.64
N SER A 237 -4.60 -12.49 14.80
CA SER A 237 -5.62 -13.54 14.92
C SER A 237 -6.97 -13.20 14.29
N THR A 238 -7.28 -11.91 14.20
CA THR A 238 -8.55 -11.42 13.67
C THR A 238 -8.50 -11.13 12.17
N TRP A 239 -7.36 -11.34 11.51
CA TRP A 239 -7.25 -11.09 10.09
C TRP A 239 -8.04 -12.15 9.31
N ARG A 240 -8.92 -11.70 8.39
CA ARG A 240 -9.86 -12.55 7.63
C ARG A 240 -10.65 -13.55 8.51
N ALA A 241 -11.07 -13.12 9.69
CA ALA A 241 -11.85 -13.96 10.61
C ALA A 241 -13.34 -14.06 10.23
N GLU A 242 -13.84 -13.17 9.37
CA GLU A 242 -15.24 -13.13 8.96
C GLU A 242 -15.58 -14.28 8.00
N PRO A 243 -16.83 -14.78 8.01
CA PRO A 243 -17.31 -15.78 7.05
C PRO A 243 -17.09 -15.32 5.61
N GLY A 244 -16.63 -16.23 4.74
CA GLY A 244 -16.35 -15.94 3.33
C GLY A 244 -15.00 -15.26 3.07
N GLN A 245 -14.27 -14.87 4.09
CA GLN A 245 -12.91 -14.34 3.98
C GLN A 245 -11.90 -15.43 4.27
N ALA A 246 -11.31 -16.01 3.25
CA ALA A 246 -10.32 -17.07 3.38
C ALA A 246 -9.02 -16.72 2.62
N SER A 247 -7.92 -17.29 3.06
CA SER A 247 -6.66 -17.37 2.33
C SER A 247 -6.16 -18.81 2.34
N GLY A 248 -5.16 -19.14 1.54
CA GLY A 248 -4.58 -20.48 1.49
C GLY A 248 -4.08 -20.99 2.86
N LYS A 249 -3.73 -20.08 3.77
CA LYS A 249 -3.17 -20.40 5.10
C LYS A 249 -4.05 -19.90 6.26
N THR A 250 -5.36 -19.71 6.06
CA THR A 250 -6.26 -19.16 7.11
C THR A 250 -6.23 -19.96 8.42
N ALA A 251 -6.15 -21.29 8.35
CA ALA A 251 -6.13 -22.15 9.55
C ALA A 251 -4.83 -21.97 10.34
N GLU A 252 -3.69 -21.96 9.67
CA GLU A 252 -2.38 -21.70 10.26
C GLU A 252 -2.32 -20.32 10.93
N MET A 253 -2.79 -19.30 10.21
CA MET A 253 -2.82 -17.92 10.72
C MET A 253 -3.71 -17.75 11.95
N LYS A 254 -4.86 -18.44 12.01
CA LYS A 254 -5.73 -18.44 13.18
C LYS A 254 -5.04 -19.12 14.39
N ALA A 255 -4.33 -20.20 14.16
CA ALA A 255 -3.57 -20.89 15.23
C ALA A 255 -2.48 -19.96 15.79
N ASP A 256 -1.67 -19.36 14.94
CA ASP A 256 -0.62 -18.42 15.34
C ASP A 256 -1.18 -17.19 16.08
N GLY A 257 -2.28 -16.64 15.59
CA GLY A 257 -2.89 -15.46 16.18
C GLY A 257 -3.54 -15.70 17.54
N THR A 258 -3.83 -16.95 17.91
CA THR A 258 -4.29 -17.32 19.26
C THR A 258 -3.16 -17.57 20.25
N ASP A 259 -1.91 -17.60 19.79
CA ASP A 259 -0.74 -17.76 20.65
C ASP A 259 -0.63 -16.59 21.63
N THR A 260 -0.76 -16.91 22.92
CA THR A 260 -0.62 -15.94 24.02
C THR A 260 0.82 -15.44 24.18
N HIS A 261 1.79 -16.13 23.61
CA HIS A 261 3.22 -15.81 23.62
C HIS A 261 3.67 -15.13 22.32
N SER A 262 2.73 -14.67 21.48
CA SER A 262 3.06 -13.92 20.26
C SER A 262 4.03 -12.78 20.57
N PRO A 263 5.17 -12.66 19.88
CA PRO A 263 6.13 -11.59 20.10
C PRO A 263 5.51 -10.21 19.85
N PHE A 264 4.52 -10.10 18.96
CA PHE A 264 3.81 -8.84 18.72
C PHE A 264 3.01 -8.37 19.94
N LYS A 265 2.47 -9.28 20.76
CA LYS A 265 1.83 -8.93 22.05
C LYS A 265 2.84 -8.38 23.05
N ALA A 266 4.01 -9.01 23.15
CA ALA A 266 5.09 -8.51 24.02
C ALA A 266 5.56 -7.12 23.60
N MET A 267 5.78 -6.90 22.29
CA MET A 267 6.14 -5.59 21.74
C MET A 267 5.04 -4.55 21.99
N ALA A 268 3.77 -4.91 21.76
CA ALA A 268 2.64 -4.02 22.02
C ALA A 268 2.60 -3.55 23.49
N MET A 269 2.83 -4.46 24.43
CA MET A 269 2.94 -4.12 25.85
C MET A 269 4.15 -3.24 26.15
N LYS A 270 5.33 -3.53 25.56
CA LYS A 270 6.57 -2.77 25.73
C LYS A 270 6.42 -1.30 25.32
N TYR A 271 5.72 -1.04 24.21
CA TYR A 271 5.53 0.31 23.65
C TYR A 271 4.21 0.96 24.07
N GLY A 272 3.33 0.27 24.80
CA GLY A 272 2.03 0.80 25.22
C GLY A 272 1.06 1.04 24.05
N VAL A 273 1.15 0.23 22.98
CA VAL A 273 0.36 0.33 21.73
C VAL A 273 -0.39 -0.98 21.44
N SER A 274 -1.17 -1.02 20.36
CA SER A 274 -1.79 -2.26 19.90
C SER A 274 -0.83 -3.08 19.00
N GLU A 275 -1.06 -4.39 18.90
CA GLU A 275 -0.31 -5.27 17.98
C GLU A 275 -0.42 -4.77 16.52
N ALA A 276 -1.59 -4.23 16.11
CA ALA A 276 -1.77 -3.63 14.80
C ALA A 276 -0.80 -2.46 14.58
N GLN A 277 -0.62 -1.60 15.57
CA GLN A 277 0.34 -0.49 15.49
C GLN A 277 1.78 -0.99 15.41
N VAL A 278 2.15 -2.06 16.11
CA VAL A 278 3.48 -2.70 15.99
C VAL A 278 3.74 -3.15 14.55
N LEU A 279 2.80 -3.88 13.93
CA LEU A 279 2.94 -4.39 12.56
C LEU A 279 3.02 -3.26 11.54
N LEU A 280 2.18 -2.24 11.66
CA LEU A 280 2.17 -1.08 10.77
C LEU A 280 3.45 -0.24 10.95
N ARG A 281 3.88 -0.06 12.20
CA ARG A 281 5.12 0.69 12.50
C ARG A 281 6.36 0.01 11.94
N TRP A 282 6.43 -1.33 11.99
CA TRP A 282 7.48 -2.09 11.33
C TRP A 282 7.57 -1.74 9.83
N GLY A 283 6.45 -1.78 9.11
CA GLY A 283 6.43 -1.44 7.69
C GLY A 283 6.89 0.00 7.42
N VAL A 284 6.40 0.96 8.21
CA VAL A 284 6.79 2.37 8.13
C VAL A 284 8.28 2.56 8.41
N GLN A 285 8.85 1.86 9.41
CA GLN A 285 10.29 1.94 9.70
C GLN A 285 11.17 1.29 8.62
N LYS A 286 10.64 0.29 7.90
CA LYS A 286 11.30 -0.27 6.71
C LYS A 286 11.17 0.64 5.46
N GLY A 287 10.46 1.78 5.57
CA GLY A 287 10.25 2.73 4.48
C GLY A 287 9.08 2.40 3.55
N PHE A 288 8.19 1.48 3.93
CA PHE A 288 7.00 1.11 3.15
C PHE A 288 5.83 2.04 3.46
N ALA A 289 5.04 2.40 2.45
CA ALA A 289 3.69 2.87 2.70
C ALA A 289 2.81 1.68 3.08
N VAL A 290 1.99 1.80 4.13
CA VAL A 290 1.10 0.75 4.64
C VAL A 290 -0.36 1.11 4.43
N LEU A 291 -1.22 0.11 4.16
CA LEU A 291 -2.62 0.29 3.79
C LEU A 291 -3.59 -0.42 4.77
N PRO A 292 -3.61 -0.04 6.05
CA PRO A 292 -4.58 -0.62 6.97
C PRO A 292 -6.02 -0.31 6.58
N LYS A 293 -6.95 -1.26 6.86
CA LYS A 293 -8.39 -1.13 6.68
C LYS A 293 -9.11 -1.42 7.98
N SER A 294 -10.09 -0.61 8.32
CA SER A 294 -11.07 -0.91 9.37
C SER A 294 -12.36 -0.13 9.16
N LEU A 295 -13.50 -0.74 9.50
CA LEU A 295 -14.80 -0.06 9.62
C LEU A 295 -15.05 0.46 11.05
N ASN A 296 -14.18 0.13 12.00
CA ASN A 296 -14.28 0.62 13.38
C ASN A 296 -13.52 1.95 13.53
N PRO A 297 -14.20 3.07 13.85
CA PRO A 297 -13.56 4.39 13.92
C PRO A 297 -12.38 4.46 14.91
N ARG A 298 -12.47 3.73 16.04
CA ARG A 298 -11.36 3.68 17.00
C ARG A 298 -10.12 3.02 16.39
N ARG A 299 -10.29 1.90 15.66
CA ARG A 299 -9.18 1.23 14.97
C ARG A 299 -8.65 2.06 13.81
N VAL A 300 -9.52 2.80 13.10
CA VAL A 300 -9.09 3.76 12.06
C VAL A 300 -8.13 4.78 12.66
N GLN A 301 -8.48 5.38 13.81
CA GLN A 301 -7.62 6.34 14.50
C GLN A 301 -6.33 5.69 15.03
N GLN A 302 -6.40 4.50 15.61
CA GLN A 302 -5.20 3.79 16.12
C GLN A 302 -4.22 3.43 14.99
N ASN A 303 -4.73 3.01 13.83
CA ASN A 303 -3.90 2.58 12.70
C ASN A 303 -3.11 3.72 12.04
N ILE A 304 -3.52 4.98 12.18
CA ILE A 304 -2.74 6.13 11.70
C ILE A 304 -1.78 6.68 12.76
N ASP A 305 -2.04 6.42 14.03
CA ASP A 305 -1.20 6.89 15.14
C ASP A 305 0.04 5.99 15.32
N LEU A 306 0.99 6.15 14.42
CA LEU A 306 2.20 5.32 14.32
C LEU A 306 3.50 6.07 14.64
N PHE A 307 3.45 7.39 14.78
CA PHE A 307 4.67 8.21 14.84
C PHE A 307 5.05 8.61 16.27
N GLY A 308 4.25 8.25 17.27
CA GLY A 308 4.52 8.49 18.70
C GLY A 308 5.50 7.51 19.34
N PHE A 309 5.90 6.43 18.65
CA PHE A 309 6.83 5.41 19.14
C PHE A 309 7.68 4.87 18.00
N ALA A 310 8.74 4.13 18.33
CA ALA A 310 9.54 3.39 17.38
C ALA A 310 9.90 2.01 17.96
N LEU A 311 9.91 0.99 17.10
CA LEU A 311 10.49 -0.31 17.45
C LEU A 311 12.00 -0.13 17.52
N ASP A 312 12.63 -0.69 18.56
CA ASP A 312 14.09 -0.67 18.67
C ASP A 312 14.75 -1.74 17.78
N ASP A 313 16.07 -1.70 17.72
CA ASP A 313 16.85 -2.57 16.83
C ASP A 313 16.69 -4.05 17.17
N ASP A 314 16.53 -4.41 18.45
CA ASP A 314 16.30 -5.81 18.88
C ASP A 314 14.96 -6.34 18.38
N ASP A 315 13.89 -5.55 18.50
CA ASP A 315 12.56 -5.93 17.99
C ASP A 315 12.53 -5.97 16.46
N MET A 316 13.18 -5.02 15.79
CA MET A 316 13.31 -5.03 14.34
C MET A 316 14.08 -6.27 13.86
N ALA A 317 15.20 -6.62 14.49
CA ALA A 317 15.98 -7.81 14.19
C ALA A 317 15.20 -9.10 14.47
N LEU A 318 14.43 -9.15 15.58
CA LEU A 318 13.56 -10.29 15.86
C LEU A 318 12.51 -10.48 14.75
N ILE A 319 11.87 -9.40 14.30
CA ILE A 319 10.88 -9.47 13.22
C ILE A 319 11.52 -9.95 11.91
N GLU A 320 12.76 -9.56 11.60
CA GLU A 320 13.46 -10.04 10.39
C GLU A 320 13.61 -11.56 10.34
N THR A 321 13.69 -12.23 11.50
CA THR A 321 13.76 -13.70 11.57
C THR A 321 12.43 -14.42 11.29
N MET A 322 11.32 -13.69 11.16
CA MET A 322 9.97 -14.27 11.05
C MET A 322 9.51 -14.50 9.61
N ASP A 323 10.33 -14.19 8.60
CA ASP A 323 9.96 -14.38 7.21
C ASP A 323 9.66 -15.86 6.89
N ARG A 324 8.51 -16.09 6.24
CA ARG A 324 8.06 -17.43 5.81
C ARG A 324 8.12 -17.58 4.29
N GLY A 325 8.57 -16.54 3.59
CA GLY A 325 8.78 -16.51 2.14
C GLY A 325 7.53 -16.18 1.33
N ASP A 326 6.48 -16.99 1.42
CA ASP A 326 5.31 -16.91 0.55
C ASP A 326 4.28 -15.84 0.98
N GLY A 327 3.59 -15.29 -0.02
CA GLY A 327 2.37 -14.52 0.19
C GLY A 327 1.20 -15.41 0.63
N VAL A 328 0.31 -14.89 1.48
CA VAL A 328 -0.82 -15.63 2.05
C VAL A 328 -2.15 -14.90 1.92
N ALA A 329 -2.14 -13.64 1.45
CA ALA A 329 -3.32 -12.79 1.44
C ALA A 329 -4.38 -13.20 0.41
N TRP A 330 -3.98 -13.84 -0.68
CA TRP A 330 -4.92 -14.29 -1.72
C TRP A 330 -5.32 -15.75 -1.51
N ALA A 331 -6.60 -16.05 -1.69
CA ALA A 331 -7.12 -17.40 -1.53
C ALA A 331 -6.55 -18.39 -2.58
N THR A 332 -6.18 -17.88 -3.75
CA THR A 332 -5.69 -18.63 -4.91
C THR A 332 -4.16 -18.78 -4.94
N GLY A 333 -3.47 -18.34 -3.90
CA GLY A 333 -2.01 -18.32 -3.82
C GLY A 333 -1.40 -16.95 -4.03
N ASP A 334 -0.07 -16.89 -4.14
CA ASP A 334 0.63 -15.60 -4.31
C ASP A 334 0.36 -15.05 -5.72
N PRO A 335 -0.24 -13.84 -5.83
CA PRO A 335 -0.62 -13.25 -7.12
C PRO A 335 0.57 -12.90 -8.02
N ARG A 336 1.80 -12.85 -7.47
CA ARG A 336 3.02 -12.64 -8.27
C ARG A 336 3.28 -13.74 -9.29
N PHE A 337 2.69 -14.92 -9.10
CA PHE A 337 2.83 -16.07 -9.97
C PHE A 337 1.58 -16.35 -10.82
N MET A 338 0.69 -15.37 -10.93
CA MET A 338 -0.44 -15.37 -11.85
C MET A 338 0.01 -14.82 -13.21
N GLY A 339 -0.08 -15.60 -14.29
CA GLY A 339 0.23 -15.17 -15.65
C GLY A 339 1.14 -16.09 -16.41
#